data_e0a82c4594c96f59e147576c0a49eafc
#
_entry.id   e0a82c4594c96f59e147576c0a49eafc
#
_cell.length_a   1.000
_cell.length_b   1.000
_cell.length_c   1.000
_cell.angle_alpha   90.00
_cell.angle_beta   90.00
_cell.angle_gamma   90.00
#
_symmetry.space_group_name_H-M   'P 1'
#
loop_
_entity.id
_entity.type
_entity.pdbx_description
1 polymer ?
#
loop_
_entity_poly.entity_id
_entity_poly.type
_entity_poly.pdbx_seq_one_letter_code
_entity_poly.pdbx_strand_id
1 'polypeptide(L)'
;IYNHFLLPLSLSLIIFSCNNKEGYKLDMTAENIEVNWIGYKTNEKTAVSGSFSEFSSDRENQSFNSIDDLVDGLNFSISSLSSSSGDPIRDLNLKDYFFKYLTDNFEIEGTLGRPINDSIDVSFNILGQDKTVRFAYSTYLTTSKYSNKIIQIKGKLNLVNQFNGEAFNSIHKQCFDLHKGSDGISKTWEEVDVHIK
;
A
#
# COMPACT_ATOMS: atom_id res chain seq x y z
N ILE A 1 -72.71 33.99 31.32
CA ILE A 1 -71.67 34.37 30.35
C ILE A 1 -70.46 33.55 30.72
N TYR A 2 -70.20 32.38 30.03
CA TYR A 2 -68.99 31.56 30.22
C TYR A 2 -68.02 31.88 29.09
N ASN A 3 -66.86 32.39 29.45
CA ASN A 3 -65.73 32.64 28.52
C ASN A 3 -64.86 31.38 28.49
N HIS A 4 -64.89 30.62 27.39
CA HIS A 4 -63.94 29.50 27.13
C HIS A 4 -62.67 30.08 26.55
N PHE A 5 -61.61 30.03 27.36
CA PHE A 5 -60.25 30.34 26.94
C PHE A 5 -59.63 29.08 26.27
N LEU A 6 -59.59 29.09 24.95
CA LEU A 6 -58.89 28.05 24.17
C LEU A 6 -57.39 28.37 24.17
N LEU A 7 -56.59 27.53 24.86
CA LEU A 7 -55.13 27.53 24.76
C LEU A 7 -54.73 26.88 23.45
N PRO A 8 -53.89 27.48 22.59
CA PRO A 8 -53.35 26.80 21.42
C PRO A 8 -52.24 25.85 21.86
N LEU A 9 -52.46 24.54 21.63
CA LEU A 9 -51.44 23.52 21.79
C LEU A 9 -50.43 23.62 20.65
N SER A 10 -49.27 24.27 20.90
CA SER A 10 -48.15 24.34 19.94
C SER A 10 -47.46 22.97 19.90
N LEU A 11 -47.72 22.22 18.83
CA LEU A 11 -47.04 20.97 18.52
C LEU A 11 -45.64 21.31 17.99
N SER A 12 -44.60 21.28 18.85
CA SER A 12 -43.22 21.43 18.46
C SER A 12 -42.74 20.17 17.72
N LEU A 13 -42.64 20.26 16.41
CA LEU A 13 -42.01 19.23 15.58
C LEU A 13 -40.49 19.20 15.85
N ILE A 14 -40.03 18.27 16.68
CA ILE A 14 -38.58 18.04 16.84
C ILE A 14 -38.11 17.28 15.61
N ILE A 15 -37.50 17.99 14.67
CA ILE A 15 -36.81 17.38 13.53
C ILE A 15 -35.49 16.82 14.03
N PHE A 16 -35.42 15.52 14.29
CA PHE A 16 -34.14 14.83 14.44
C PHE A 16 -33.48 14.78 13.07
N SER A 17 -32.57 15.72 12.82
CA SER A 17 -31.63 15.60 11.73
C SER A 17 -30.64 14.49 12.08
N CYS A 18 -30.88 13.28 11.62
CA CYS A 18 -29.86 12.24 11.58
C CYS A 18 -28.81 12.70 10.54
N ASN A 19 -27.76 13.35 11.02
CA ASN A 19 -26.54 13.53 10.25
C ASN A 19 -25.84 12.16 10.18
N ASN A 20 -26.28 11.31 9.27
CA ASN A 20 -25.52 10.12 8.88
C ASN A 20 -24.29 10.61 8.13
N LYS A 21 -23.20 10.90 8.85
CA LYS A 21 -21.88 10.93 8.25
C LYS A 21 -21.57 9.50 7.84
N GLU A 22 -21.73 9.20 6.56
CA GLU A 22 -21.17 7.97 6.01
C GLU A 22 -19.68 7.98 6.33
N GLY A 23 -19.22 6.95 7.05
CA GLY A 23 -17.81 6.84 7.42
C GLY A 23 -16.94 6.54 6.18
N TYR A 24 -15.64 6.65 6.35
CA TYR A 24 -14.67 6.26 5.32
C TYR A 24 -14.64 4.73 5.18
N LYS A 25 -14.64 4.25 3.95
CA LYS A 25 -14.47 2.84 3.61
C LYS A 25 -13.31 2.71 2.64
N LEU A 26 -12.55 1.62 2.79
CA LEU A 26 -11.50 1.27 1.85
C LEU A 26 -12.14 0.61 0.62
N ASP A 27 -11.82 1.13 -0.56
CA ASP A 27 -12.21 0.51 -1.82
C ASP A 27 -11.05 -0.34 -2.33
N MET A 28 -11.19 -1.66 -2.17
CA MET A 28 -10.17 -2.67 -2.51
C MET A 28 -10.31 -3.19 -3.94
N THR A 29 -11.09 -2.54 -4.80
CA THR A 29 -11.16 -2.96 -6.21
C THR A 29 -9.82 -2.74 -6.90
N ALA A 30 -9.43 -3.68 -7.77
CA ALA A 30 -8.16 -3.63 -8.49
C ALA A 30 -7.98 -2.37 -9.37
N GLU A 31 -9.09 -1.68 -9.70
CA GLU A 31 -9.06 -0.42 -10.43
C GLU A 31 -8.66 0.77 -9.56
N ASN A 32 -8.81 0.65 -8.23
CA ASN A 32 -8.60 1.73 -7.27
C ASN A 32 -7.35 1.55 -6.40
N ILE A 33 -6.68 0.41 -6.49
CA ILE A 33 -5.42 0.17 -5.80
C ILE A 33 -4.30 -0.09 -6.81
N GLU A 34 -3.22 0.66 -6.65
CA GLU A 34 -1.99 0.51 -7.41
C GLU A 34 -0.85 0.21 -6.42
N VAL A 35 -0.19 -0.93 -6.58
CA VAL A 35 1.01 -1.29 -5.82
C VAL A 35 2.15 -1.49 -6.80
N ASN A 36 3.05 -0.52 -6.89
CA ASN A 36 4.11 -0.46 -7.88
C ASN A 36 5.49 -0.51 -7.21
N TRP A 37 6.46 -1.14 -7.88
CA TRP A 37 7.84 -1.17 -7.48
C TRP A 37 8.77 -0.75 -8.62
N ILE A 38 9.92 -0.16 -8.27
CA ILE A 38 10.99 0.20 -9.21
C ILE A 38 12.31 -0.27 -8.63
N GLY A 39 12.90 -1.27 -9.26
CA GLY A 39 14.26 -1.72 -8.99
C GLY A 39 15.26 -1.13 -10.00
N TYR A 40 16.53 -1.31 -9.74
CA TYR A 40 17.60 -0.71 -10.57
C TYR A 40 18.70 -1.71 -10.87
N LYS A 41 19.23 -1.64 -12.08
CA LYS A 41 20.36 -2.44 -12.55
C LYS A 41 21.40 -1.59 -13.26
N THR A 42 22.57 -2.17 -13.50
CA THR A 42 23.75 -1.55 -14.13
C THR A 42 24.31 -0.34 -13.37
N ASN A 43 25.51 0.09 -13.66
CA ASN A 43 26.11 1.27 -13.02
C ASN A 43 25.39 2.57 -13.40
N GLU A 44 24.75 2.61 -14.56
CA GLU A 44 23.93 3.73 -15.04
C GLU A 44 22.61 3.87 -14.29
N LYS A 45 22.31 2.97 -13.32
CA LYS A 45 21.07 2.93 -12.54
C LYS A 45 19.83 2.81 -13.42
N THR A 46 19.86 1.90 -14.40
CA THR A 46 18.74 1.65 -15.29
C THR A 46 17.55 1.12 -14.51
N ALA A 47 16.42 1.83 -14.57
CA ALA A 47 15.20 1.46 -13.88
C ALA A 47 14.50 0.27 -14.54
N VAL A 48 13.93 -0.57 -13.70
CA VAL A 48 13.05 -1.69 -14.05
C VAL A 48 11.84 -1.63 -13.12
N SER A 49 10.65 -1.58 -13.65
CA SER A 49 9.43 -1.44 -12.85
C SER A 49 8.49 -2.61 -13.04
N GLY A 50 7.60 -2.78 -12.09
CA GLY A 50 6.47 -3.69 -12.14
C GLY A 50 5.41 -3.32 -11.13
N SER A 51 4.33 -4.10 -11.12
CA SER A 51 3.20 -3.92 -10.22
C SER A 51 2.74 -5.25 -9.67
N PHE A 52 1.97 -5.20 -8.58
CA PHE A 52 1.22 -6.33 -8.06
C PHE A 52 -0.26 -6.14 -8.36
N SER A 53 -0.98 -7.21 -8.66
CA SER A 53 -2.41 -7.18 -8.97
C SER A 53 -3.29 -7.89 -7.94
N GLU A 54 -2.69 -8.62 -6.98
CA GLU A 54 -3.43 -9.35 -5.93
C GLU A 54 -2.98 -8.86 -4.56
N PHE A 55 -3.94 -8.31 -3.82
CA PHE A 55 -3.75 -7.77 -2.47
C PHE A 55 -5.04 -7.90 -1.68
N SER A 56 -4.93 -7.94 -0.36
CA SER A 56 -6.04 -7.99 0.58
C SER A 56 -5.77 -7.14 1.82
N SER A 57 -6.82 -6.82 2.56
CA SER A 57 -6.75 -6.08 3.82
C SER A 57 -7.81 -6.53 4.80
N ASP A 58 -7.52 -6.43 6.10
CA ASP A 58 -8.48 -6.65 7.18
C ASP A 58 -9.51 -5.52 7.31
N ARG A 59 -9.40 -4.43 6.54
CA ARG A 59 -10.30 -3.26 6.57
C ARG A 59 -11.42 -3.33 5.54
N GLU A 60 -11.47 -4.35 4.73
CA GLU A 60 -12.54 -4.53 3.75
C GLU A 60 -13.93 -4.52 4.41
N ASN A 61 -14.88 -3.84 3.76
CA ASN A 61 -16.29 -3.74 4.22
C ASN A 61 -16.49 -3.08 5.59
N GLN A 62 -15.46 -2.48 6.19
CA GLN A 62 -15.55 -1.73 7.43
C GLN A 62 -15.71 -0.23 7.18
N SER A 63 -16.30 0.49 8.15
CA SER A 63 -16.51 1.93 8.08
C SER A 63 -15.81 2.62 9.27
N PHE A 64 -15.09 3.70 8.99
CA PHE A 64 -14.24 4.41 9.95
C PHE A 64 -14.63 5.89 10.03
N ASN A 65 -14.47 6.51 11.20
CA ASN A 65 -14.80 7.93 11.40
C ASN A 65 -13.81 8.87 10.71
N SER A 66 -12.58 8.43 10.52
CA SER A 66 -11.52 9.20 9.84
C SER A 66 -10.66 8.29 8.98
N ILE A 67 -9.90 8.89 8.06
CA ILE A 67 -8.89 8.17 7.27
C ILE A 67 -7.76 7.67 8.18
N ASP A 68 -7.37 8.44 9.17
CA ASP A 68 -6.32 8.03 10.11
C ASP A 68 -6.73 6.78 10.89
N ASP A 69 -8.01 6.68 11.30
CA ASP A 69 -8.52 5.47 11.97
C ASP A 69 -8.64 4.28 11.01
N LEU A 70 -8.92 4.53 9.73
CA LEU A 70 -8.94 3.49 8.70
C LEU A 70 -7.55 2.92 8.47
N VAL A 71 -6.53 3.77 8.45
CA VAL A 71 -5.14 3.38 8.13
C VAL A 71 -4.42 2.81 9.34
N ASP A 72 -4.65 3.36 10.55
CA ASP A 72 -3.96 2.98 11.78
C ASP A 72 -4.22 1.51 12.16
N GLY A 73 -3.20 0.68 12.10
CA GLY A 73 -3.28 -0.76 12.35
C GLY A 73 -3.91 -1.56 11.20
N LEU A 74 -3.98 -1.01 9.99
CA LEU A 74 -4.44 -1.76 8.81
C LEU A 74 -3.45 -2.86 8.49
N ASN A 75 -3.89 -4.12 8.52
CA ASN A 75 -3.11 -5.25 8.05
C ASN A 75 -3.39 -5.50 6.56
N PHE A 76 -2.31 -5.76 5.83
CA PHE A 76 -2.37 -6.06 4.40
C PHE A 76 -1.57 -7.32 4.05
N SER A 77 -1.98 -7.97 2.98
CA SER A 77 -1.20 -9.01 2.28
C SER A 77 -1.16 -8.71 0.79
N ILE A 78 0.00 -8.91 0.17
CA ILE A 78 0.25 -8.75 -1.26
C ILE A 78 0.81 -10.06 -1.77
N SER A 79 0.12 -10.70 -2.73
CA SER A 79 0.65 -11.90 -3.38
C SER A 79 1.80 -11.54 -4.30
N SER A 80 3.02 -11.97 -3.97
CA SER A 80 4.18 -11.73 -4.81
C SER A 80 4.15 -12.53 -6.12
N LEU A 81 3.30 -13.56 -6.21
CA LEU A 81 3.03 -14.29 -7.46
C LEU A 81 2.27 -13.43 -8.48
N SER A 82 1.59 -12.39 -8.05
CA SER A 82 0.89 -11.43 -8.91
C SER A 82 1.80 -10.34 -9.49
N SER A 83 3.09 -10.36 -9.15
CA SER A 83 4.06 -9.39 -9.66
C SER A 83 4.23 -9.52 -11.17
N SER A 84 4.07 -8.40 -11.89
CA SER A 84 4.30 -8.33 -13.34
C SER A 84 5.13 -7.11 -13.68
N SER A 85 6.19 -7.33 -14.46
CA SER A 85 7.05 -6.27 -15.00
C SER A 85 6.87 -6.09 -16.51
N GLY A 86 5.95 -6.83 -17.12
CA GLY A 86 5.75 -6.86 -18.56
C GLY A 86 6.80 -7.70 -19.32
N ASP A 87 7.69 -8.38 -18.61
CA ASP A 87 8.71 -9.29 -19.18
C ASP A 87 8.61 -10.65 -18.46
N PRO A 88 8.06 -11.68 -19.12
CA PRO A 88 7.82 -12.99 -18.51
C PRO A 88 9.08 -13.68 -17.96
N ILE A 89 10.24 -13.43 -18.58
CA ILE A 89 11.51 -14.03 -18.12
C ILE A 89 11.96 -13.35 -16.84
N ARG A 90 11.82 -12.01 -16.75
CA ARG A 90 12.10 -11.26 -15.53
C ARG A 90 11.16 -11.67 -14.41
N ASP A 91 9.86 -11.79 -14.70
CA ASP A 91 8.85 -12.16 -13.72
C ASP A 91 9.14 -13.57 -13.14
N LEU A 92 9.56 -14.51 -13.98
CA LEU A 92 10.00 -15.83 -13.53
C LEU A 92 11.26 -15.74 -12.65
N ASN A 93 12.25 -14.94 -13.04
CA ASN A 93 13.46 -14.73 -12.23
C ASN A 93 13.13 -14.11 -10.88
N LEU A 94 12.26 -13.10 -10.83
CA LEU A 94 11.81 -12.49 -9.57
C LEU A 94 11.10 -13.51 -8.68
N LYS A 95 10.21 -14.33 -9.24
CA LYS A 95 9.52 -15.37 -8.49
C LYS A 95 10.51 -16.38 -7.88
N ASP A 96 11.38 -16.98 -8.71
CA ASP A 96 12.18 -18.14 -8.32
C ASP A 96 13.46 -17.77 -7.56
N TYR A 97 13.98 -16.55 -7.75
CA TYR A 97 15.27 -16.13 -7.19
C TYR A 97 15.20 -14.92 -6.26
N PHE A 98 14.01 -14.28 -6.12
CA PHE A 98 13.83 -13.18 -5.17
C PHE A 98 12.69 -13.48 -4.18
N PHE A 99 11.44 -13.56 -4.65
CA PHE A 99 10.29 -13.72 -3.77
C PHE A 99 10.29 -15.03 -2.98
N LYS A 100 10.75 -16.13 -3.59
CA LYS A 100 10.92 -17.42 -2.92
C LYS A 100 11.84 -17.36 -1.69
N TYR A 101 12.81 -16.43 -1.68
CA TYR A 101 13.74 -16.24 -0.58
C TYR A 101 13.33 -15.08 0.34
N LEU A 102 12.37 -14.28 -0.09
CA LEU A 102 11.87 -13.15 0.69
C LEU A 102 10.78 -13.57 1.67
N THR A 103 9.90 -14.50 1.26
CA THR A 103 8.77 -14.97 2.07
C THR A 103 8.59 -16.48 1.95
N ASP A 104 8.00 -17.12 2.97
CA ASP A 104 7.81 -18.57 2.98
C ASP A 104 6.68 -19.05 2.06
N ASN A 105 5.69 -18.20 1.80
CA ASN A 105 4.44 -18.55 1.12
C ASN A 105 4.10 -17.64 -0.08
N PHE A 106 5.05 -16.83 -0.53
CA PHE A 106 4.86 -15.80 -1.56
C PHE A 106 3.89 -14.67 -1.17
N GLU A 107 3.60 -14.51 0.13
CA GLU A 107 2.81 -13.40 0.64
C GLU A 107 3.73 -12.37 1.32
N ILE A 108 3.59 -11.10 0.92
CA ILE A 108 4.24 -9.96 1.58
C ILE A 108 3.21 -9.36 2.54
N GLU A 109 3.38 -9.65 3.80
CA GLU A 109 2.45 -9.21 4.84
C GLU A 109 3.00 -8.02 5.61
N GLY A 110 2.10 -7.16 6.08
CA GLY A 110 2.49 -6.03 6.91
C GLY A 110 1.33 -5.29 7.53
N THR A 111 1.70 -4.29 8.33
CA THR A 111 0.76 -3.44 9.06
C THR A 111 1.13 -1.99 8.86
N LEU A 112 0.16 -1.15 8.54
CA LEU A 112 0.30 0.30 8.49
C LEU A 112 0.19 0.86 9.90
N GLY A 113 1.10 1.75 10.29
CA GLY A 113 0.99 2.53 11.52
C GLY A 113 0.06 3.72 11.35
N ARG A 114 -0.10 4.49 12.43
CA ARG A 114 -0.83 5.76 12.37
C ARG A 114 -0.05 6.79 11.56
N PRO A 115 -0.68 7.48 10.60
CA PRO A 115 -0.04 8.57 9.90
C PRO A 115 0.35 9.72 10.86
N ILE A 116 1.57 10.23 10.73
CA ILE A 116 2.07 11.37 11.51
C ILE A 116 2.59 12.41 10.52
N ASN A 117 1.90 13.53 10.43
CA ASN A 117 2.16 14.58 9.43
C ASN A 117 2.09 14.00 8.01
N ASP A 118 3.22 14.02 7.30
CA ASP A 118 3.40 13.54 5.93
C ASP A 118 4.15 12.19 5.86
N SER A 119 4.14 11.42 6.94
CA SER A 119 4.83 10.13 7.02
C SER A 119 3.99 9.04 7.68
N ILE A 120 4.32 7.79 7.37
CA ILE A 120 3.70 6.59 7.92
C ILE A 120 4.77 5.52 8.13
N ASP A 121 4.74 4.85 9.26
CA ASP A 121 5.55 3.66 9.49
C ASP A 121 4.81 2.42 8.97
N VAL A 122 5.50 1.60 8.19
CA VAL A 122 4.99 0.33 7.66
C VAL A 122 5.84 -0.79 8.23
N SER A 123 5.23 -1.68 8.97
CA SER A 123 5.88 -2.87 9.50
C SER A 123 5.60 -4.06 8.58
N PHE A 124 6.66 -4.67 8.05
CA PHE A 124 6.60 -5.87 7.22
C PHE A 124 6.97 -7.08 8.06
N ASN A 125 6.22 -8.17 7.93
CA ASN A 125 6.62 -9.47 8.48
C ASN A 125 7.38 -10.25 7.41
N ILE A 126 8.68 -10.37 7.59
CA ILE A 126 9.58 -11.09 6.66
C ILE A 126 10.21 -12.26 7.39
N LEU A 127 9.82 -13.48 6.99
CA LEU A 127 10.27 -14.74 7.60
C LEU A 127 10.13 -14.74 9.13
N GLY A 128 8.98 -14.24 9.63
CA GLY A 128 8.69 -14.17 11.06
C GLY A 128 9.42 -13.05 11.82
N GLN A 129 10.05 -12.12 11.11
CA GLN A 129 10.70 -10.94 11.70
C GLN A 129 10.01 -9.65 11.22
N ASP A 130 9.58 -8.84 12.18
CA ASP A 130 9.01 -7.53 11.87
C ASP A 130 10.11 -6.52 11.52
N LYS A 131 9.95 -5.86 10.40
CA LYS A 131 10.84 -4.81 9.89
C LYS A 131 10.03 -3.55 9.61
N THR A 132 10.29 -2.49 10.34
CA THR A 132 9.57 -1.22 10.20
C THR A 132 10.36 -0.25 9.32
N VAL A 133 9.68 0.31 8.33
CA VAL A 133 10.24 1.30 7.39
C VAL A 133 9.31 2.50 7.34
N ARG A 134 9.88 3.70 7.36
CA ARG A 134 9.13 4.95 7.22
C ARG A 134 8.98 5.36 5.77
N PHE A 135 7.73 5.67 5.38
CA PHE A 135 7.33 6.10 4.06
C PHE A 135 6.75 7.53 4.11
N ALA A 136 6.81 8.23 3.00
CA ALA A 136 6.01 9.43 2.80
C ALA A 136 4.53 9.05 2.65
N TYR A 137 3.66 9.83 3.27
CA TYR A 137 2.21 9.64 3.27
C TYR A 137 1.51 10.93 2.85
N SER A 138 0.52 10.83 2.00
CA SER A 138 -0.33 11.96 1.64
C SER A 138 -1.73 11.50 1.28
N THR A 139 -2.70 12.40 1.44
CA THR A 139 -4.08 12.19 0.99
C THR A 139 -4.52 13.37 0.13
N TYR A 140 -5.29 13.11 -0.91
CA TYR A 140 -5.86 14.15 -1.76
C TYR A 140 -7.24 13.76 -2.27
N LEU A 141 -8.05 14.77 -2.62
CA LEU A 141 -9.38 14.56 -3.19
C LEU A 141 -9.25 14.29 -4.69
N THR A 142 -10.04 13.35 -5.20
CA THR A 142 -10.23 13.21 -6.63
C THR A 142 -11.16 14.31 -7.14
N THR A 143 -10.99 14.69 -8.40
CA THR A 143 -11.88 15.62 -9.11
C THR A 143 -13.13 14.95 -9.65
N SER A 144 -13.36 13.66 -9.32
CA SER A 144 -14.52 12.91 -9.79
C SER A 144 -15.82 13.36 -9.10
N LYS A 145 -16.96 13.02 -9.70
CA LYS A 145 -18.32 13.33 -9.21
C LYS A 145 -18.59 12.82 -7.80
N TYR A 146 -17.81 11.85 -7.34
CA TYR A 146 -17.80 11.30 -5.99
C TYR A 146 -16.55 11.82 -5.30
N SER A 147 -16.69 12.48 -4.15
CA SER A 147 -15.58 13.06 -3.37
C SER A 147 -14.71 11.95 -2.73
N ASN A 148 -14.10 11.11 -3.56
CA ASN A 148 -13.20 10.06 -3.11
C ASN A 148 -11.88 10.68 -2.67
N LYS A 149 -11.35 10.23 -1.56
CA LYS A 149 -10.00 10.53 -1.13
C LYS A 149 -9.07 9.42 -1.55
N ILE A 150 -7.92 9.80 -2.08
CA ILE A 150 -6.84 8.87 -2.44
C ILE A 150 -5.79 8.95 -1.35
N ILE A 151 -5.36 7.80 -0.87
CA ILE A 151 -4.20 7.64 0.00
C ILE A 151 -3.01 7.31 -0.91
N GLN A 152 -1.90 8.00 -0.72
CA GLN A 152 -0.66 7.73 -1.42
C GLN A 152 0.46 7.49 -0.43
N ILE A 153 1.15 6.34 -0.57
CA ILE A 153 2.30 5.95 0.23
C ILE A 153 3.47 5.74 -0.71
N LYS A 154 4.58 6.42 -0.45
CA LYS A 154 5.80 6.34 -1.28
C LYS A 154 7.01 6.19 -0.40
N GLY A 155 7.91 5.32 -0.80
CA GLY A 155 9.15 5.17 -0.07
C GLY A 155 10.17 4.33 -0.80
N LYS A 156 11.28 4.15 -0.13
CA LYS A 156 12.42 3.41 -0.62
C LYS A 156 12.76 2.32 0.38
N LEU A 157 12.91 1.12 -0.11
CA LEU A 157 13.36 -0.04 0.65
C LEU A 157 14.83 -0.32 0.34
N ASN A 158 15.61 -0.66 1.36
CA ASN A 158 16.94 -1.27 1.16
C ASN A 158 16.82 -2.77 1.44
N LEU A 159 16.93 -3.57 0.39
CA LEU A 159 16.69 -5.02 0.44
C LEU A 159 17.69 -5.79 1.31
N VAL A 160 18.90 -5.29 1.47
CA VAL A 160 19.95 -5.94 2.27
C VAL A 160 19.83 -5.55 3.74
N ASN A 161 19.70 -4.25 4.03
CA ASN A 161 19.76 -3.74 5.39
C ASN A 161 18.43 -3.90 6.15
N GLN A 162 17.31 -3.80 5.45
CA GLN A 162 15.97 -3.82 6.07
C GLN A 162 15.29 -5.18 5.97
N PHE A 163 15.66 -6.00 4.98
CA PHE A 163 15.00 -7.28 4.71
C PHE A 163 16.00 -8.44 4.76
N ASN A 164 15.83 -9.38 3.83
CA ASN A 164 16.65 -10.57 3.74
C ASN A 164 17.68 -10.43 2.62
N GLY A 165 18.94 -10.23 3.00
CA GLY A 165 20.06 -10.16 2.06
C GLY A 165 20.20 -11.43 1.20
N GLU A 166 19.66 -12.57 1.61
CA GLU A 166 19.66 -13.82 0.83
C GLU A 166 18.83 -13.66 -0.44
N ALA A 167 17.63 -13.09 -0.36
CA ALA A 167 16.78 -12.82 -1.52
C ALA A 167 17.49 -11.90 -2.52
N PHE A 168 18.12 -10.84 -2.05
CA PHE A 168 18.94 -9.95 -2.88
C PHE A 168 20.11 -10.67 -3.54
N ASN A 169 20.88 -11.44 -2.79
CA ASN A 169 22.04 -12.16 -3.30
C ASN A 169 21.65 -13.20 -4.33
N SER A 170 20.55 -13.90 -4.13
CA SER A 170 20.02 -14.90 -5.05
C SER A 170 19.67 -14.29 -6.41
N ILE A 171 18.87 -13.19 -6.43
CA ILE A 171 18.52 -12.53 -7.70
C ILE A 171 19.73 -11.86 -8.35
N HIS A 172 20.63 -11.27 -7.58
CA HIS A 172 21.88 -10.69 -8.11
C HIS A 172 22.72 -11.74 -8.83
N LYS A 173 22.89 -12.91 -8.24
CA LYS A 173 23.63 -14.03 -8.83
C LYS A 173 22.97 -14.55 -10.10
N GLN A 174 21.64 -14.73 -10.08
CA GLN A 174 20.88 -15.22 -11.24
C GLN A 174 20.96 -14.25 -12.42
N CYS A 175 20.87 -12.96 -12.15
CA CYS A 175 20.82 -11.92 -13.18
C CYS A 175 22.19 -11.30 -13.46
N PHE A 176 23.30 -11.91 -13.00
CA PHE A 176 24.64 -11.32 -13.08
C PHE A 176 25.00 -10.83 -14.49
N ASP A 177 24.83 -11.66 -15.50
CA ASP A 177 25.13 -11.29 -16.88
C ASP A 177 24.12 -10.30 -17.49
N LEU A 178 22.86 -10.36 -17.05
CA LEU A 178 21.79 -9.47 -17.50
C LEU A 178 21.90 -8.05 -16.91
N HIS A 179 22.69 -7.88 -15.85
CA HIS A 179 22.90 -6.61 -15.15
C HIS A 179 24.24 -5.96 -15.44
N LYS A 180 24.97 -6.45 -16.46
CA LYS A 180 26.18 -5.77 -16.95
C LYS A 180 25.81 -4.50 -17.70
N GLY A 181 26.45 -3.41 -17.31
CA GLY A 181 26.36 -2.13 -18.01
C GLY A 181 27.27 -2.08 -19.24
N SER A 182 27.36 -0.91 -19.86
CA SER A 182 28.26 -0.63 -20.99
C SER A 182 29.75 -0.82 -20.63
N ASP A 183 30.07 -0.69 -19.35
CA ASP A 183 31.41 -0.91 -18.76
C ASP A 183 31.73 -2.40 -18.51
N GLY A 184 30.81 -3.32 -18.77
CA GLY A 184 30.94 -4.74 -18.52
C GLY A 184 30.83 -5.17 -17.06
N ILE A 185 30.56 -4.22 -16.14
CA ILE A 185 30.39 -4.47 -14.71
C ILE A 185 28.92 -4.79 -14.41
N SER A 186 28.69 -5.90 -13.71
CA SER A 186 27.36 -6.25 -13.24
C SER A 186 27.02 -5.50 -11.96
N LYS A 187 25.85 -4.85 -11.94
CA LYS A 187 25.33 -4.16 -10.77
C LYS A 187 23.83 -4.39 -10.61
N THR A 188 23.44 -4.87 -9.45
CA THR A 188 22.08 -4.83 -8.93
C THR A 188 22.08 -3.84 -7.77
N TRP A 189 21.11 -2.93 -7.74
CA TRP A 189 21.00 -1.97 -6.65
C TRP A 189 20.15 -2.58 -5.52
N GLU A 190 20.55 -2.33 -4.28
CA GLU A 190 19.85 -2.78 -3.09
C GLU A 190 18.55 -2.00 -2.83
N GLU A 191 18.44 -0.83 -3.45
CA GLU A 191 17.31 0.06 -3.28
C GLU A 191 16.17 -0.30 -4.25
N VAL A 192 14.95 -0.29 -3.73
CA VAL A 192 13.70 -0.42 -4.49
C VAL A 192 12.77 0.72 -4.07
N ASP A 193 12.27 1.48 -5.03
CA ASP A 193 11.20 2.44 -4.77
C ASP A 193 9.84 1.73 -4.78
N VAL A 194 8.97 2.08 -3.83
CA VAL A 194 7.62 1.54 -3.70
C VAL A 194 6.62 2.68 -3.72
N HIS A 195 5.60 2.53 -4.55
CA HIS A 195 4.50 3.48 -4.69
C HIS A 195 3.18 2.74 -4.54
N ILE A 196 2.40 3.13 -3.55
CA ILE A 196 1.05 2.60 -3.28
C ILE A 196 0.05 3.75 -3.40
N LYS A 197 -1.03 3.46 -4.06
CA LYS A 197 -2.14 4.41 -4.22
C LYS A 197 -3.47 3.67 -4.07
#